data_0c3cdeac9b005fa76f64712407322ad8
#
_entry.id   0c3cdeac9b005fa76f64712407322ad8
#
_cell.length_a   1.000
_cell.length_b   1.000
_cell.length_c   1.000
_cell.angle_alpha   90.00
_cell.angle_beta   90.00
_cell.angle_gamma   90.00
#
_symmetry.space_group_name_H-M   'P 1'
#
loop_
_entity.id
_entity.type
_entity.pdbx_description
1 polymer ?
#
loop_
_entity_poly.entity_id
_entity_poly.type
_entity_poly.pdbx_seq_one_letter_code
_entity_poly.pdbx_strand_id
1 'polypeptide(L)'
;MAEPAASRARHFVFLLGWVSLFADLCYEGMRGAIGSYLALLGASATAVGVVAGTGEAIGYALRYVTGALADKTQRYWAIAIAGYATNLVAVPLLALAGSWPMVAALVGLERLGKAVRSPAKSTITSFAAADVGAGKVFAITEAMDQIGGLAGPLLVTAVLAWRGDDAAGYHWAFVILGIPAALAIGVMLRARRLYPDPRALDTRADDEHGALGARYRLYLVCIALVAIGLADWPLLAYHMQRAGVLAGRWLPIAYAAAMAADGVASLVAGTAFDRVRAKGGTGTGVVVLFVLAGAAYAPLVLASDASAAYLAIPGIALWAITRAATESIGKALIATIVPRGERGRAYGLYYLVWGIAWWGGSVLLGALYDRAPRFAGIAAAAALLAGAGVIAASARRRA
;
A
#
# COMPACT_ATOMS: atom_id res chain seq x y z
N MET A 1 14.34 18.15 31.56
CA MET A 1 12.89 17.83 31.51
C MET A 1 12.67 16.78 30.43
N ALA A 2 12.04 15.65 30.77
CA ALA A 2 11.73 14.62 29.75
C ALA A 2 10.65 15.17 28.81
N GLU A 3 10.86 14.97 27.50
CA GLU A 3 9.90 15.37 26.47
C GLU A 3 8.56 14.64 26.68
N PRO A 4 7.38 15.31 26.52
CA PRO A 4 6.08 14.67 26.70
C PRO A 4 5.92 13.45 25.79
N ALA A 5 5.29 12.38 26.30
CA ALA A 5 5.11 11.11 25.56
C ALA A 5 4.49 11.30 24.16
N ALA A 6 3.45 12.15 24.07
CA ALA A 6 2.81 12.49 22.79
C ALA A 6 3.74 13.21 21.78
N SER A 7 4.74 13.98 22.27
CA SER A 7 5.74 14.60 21.40
C SER A 7 6.70 13.55 20.85
N ARG A 8 7.17 12.64 21.68
CA ARG A 8 8.04 11.53 21.30
C ARG A 8 7.36 10.60 20.29
N ALA A 9 6.10 10.25 20.53
CA ALA A 9 5.34 9.40 19.62
C ALA A 9 5.12 10.09 18.25
N ARG A 10 4.80 11.39 18.23
CA ARG A 10 4.70 12.17 16.97
C ARG A 10 6.02 12.23 16.22
N HIS A 11 7.13 12.54 16.90
CA HIS A 11 8.46 12.55 16.28
C HIS A 11 8.80 11.17 15.67
N PHE A 12 8.47 10.10 16.38
CA PHE A 12 8.64 8.73 15.88
C PHE A 12 7.82 8.45 14.60
N VAL A 13 6.55 8.85 14.57
CA VAL A 13 5.68 8.70 13.40
C VAL A 13 6.25 9.44 12.19
N PHE A 14 6.74 10.68 12.39
CA PHE A 14 7.37 11.44 11.31
C PHE A 14 8.66 10.79 10.81
N LEU A 15 9.50 10.23 11.69
CA LEU A 15 10.68 9.46 11.25
C LEU A 15 10.30 8.26 10.39
N LEU A 16 9.29 7.50 10.80
CA LEU A 16 8.78 6.38 10.00
C LEU A 16 8.15 6.86 8.69
N GLY A 17 7.48 8.01 8.69
CA GLY A 17 6.97 8.66 7.50
C GLY A 17 8.08 9.02 6.51
N TRP A 18 9.19 9.61 6.96
CA TRP A 18 10.35 9.87 6.11
C TRP A 18 10.98 8.59 5.55
N VAL A 19 11.06 7.51 6.36
CA VAL A 19 11.48 6.20 5.86
C VAL A 19 10.57 5.74 4.73
N SER A 20 9.25 5.88 4.91
CA SER A 20 8.25 5.51 3.91
C SER A 20 8.43 6.31 2.63
N LEU A 21 8.49 7.63 2.72
CA LEU A 21 8.65 8.53 1.58
C LEU A 21 9.88 8.18 0.74
N PHE A 22 11.05 8.09 1.38
CA PHE A 22 12.28 7.79 0.65
C PHE A 22 12.31 6.35 0.10
N ALA A 23 11.73 5.39 0.80
CA ALA A 23 11.63 4.02 0.32
C ALA A 23 10.71 3.93 -0.90
N ASP A 24 9.54 4.59 -0.85
CA ASP A 24 8.58 4.58 -1.95
C ASP A 24 9.10 5.35 -3.16
N LEU A 25 9.80 6.47 -2.94
CA LEU A 25 10.50 7.19 -4.00
C LEU A 25 11.50 6.27 -4.72
N CYS A 26 12.22 5.42 -3.97
CA CYS A 26 13.18 4.49 -4.54
C CYS A 26 12.49 3.37 -5.34
N TYR A 27 11.62 2.56 -4.71
CA TYR A 27 11.12 1.36 -5.37
C TYR A 27 9.94 1.64 -6.33
N GLU A 28 9.11 2.66 -6.11
CA GLU A 28 8.08 3.05 -7.07
C GLU A 28 8.70 3.76 -8.29
N GLY A 29 9.81 4.50 -8.10
CA GLY A 29 10.62 4.99 -9.21
C GLY A 29 11.13 3.85 -10.11
N MET A 30 11.71 2.81 -9.51
CA MET A 30 12.11 1.60 -10.22
C MET A 30 10.91 0.92 -10.89
N ARG A 31 9.79 0.77 -10.18
CA ARG A 31 8.57 0.11 -10.67
C ARG A 31 8.01 0.79 -11.92
N GLY A 32 8.07 2.12 -11.99
CA GLY A 32 7.65 2.89 -13.16
C GLY A 32 8.52 2.65 -14.40
N ALA A 33 9.79 2.27 -14.22
CA ALA A 33 10.77 2.12 -15.30
C ALA A 33 11.03 0.68 -15.72
N ILE A 34 10.77 -0.29 -14.82
CA ILE A 34 11.26 -1.67 -14.98
C ILE A 34 10.69 -2.39 -16.21
N GLY A 35 9.43 -2.12 -16.56
CA GLY A 35 8.81 -2.74 -17.74
C GLY A 35 9.50 -2.35 -19.04
N SER A 36 9.76 -1.05 -19.20
CA SER A 36 10.47 -0.51 -20.38
C SER A 36 11.92 -0.99 -20.42
N TYR A 37 12.59 -1.05 -19.27
CA TYR A 37 13.97 -1.55 -19.19
C TYR A 37 14.06 -3.04 -19.54
N LEU A 38 13.13 -3.88 -19.07
CA LEU A 38 13.04 -5.30 -19.45
C LEU A 38 12.82 -5.47 -20.96
N ALA A 39 11.95 -4.64 -21.57
CA ALA A 39 11.71 -4.64 -23.00
C ALA A 39 12.98 -4.26 -23.77
N LEU A 40 13.71 -3.24 -23.32
CA LEU A 40 15.00 -2.82 -23.91
C LEU A 40 16.04 -3.95 -23.88
N LEU A 41 16.05 -4.79 -22.83
CA LEU A 41 16.92 -5.95 -22.68
C LEU A 41 16.40 -7.20 -23.43
N GLY A 42 15.34 -7.06 -24.25
CA GLY A 42 14.80 -8.14 -25.07
C GLY A 42 13.91 -9.14 -24.33
N ALA A 43 13.38 -8.79 -23.15
CA ALA A 43 12.40 -9.63 -22.47
C ALA A 43 11.07 -9.66 -23.25
N SER A 44 10.43 -10.84 -23.34
CA SER A 44 9.10 -10.94 -23.92
C SER A 44 8.04 -10.35 -22.97
N ALA A 45 6.88 -9.92 -23.50
CA ALA A 45 5.75 -9.47 -22.68
C ALA A 45 5.34 -10.51 -21.63
N THR A 46 5.38 -11.80 -21.98
CA THR A 46 5.14 -12.89 -21.05
C THR A 46 6.17 -12.90 -19.91
N ALA A 47 7.46 -12.73 -20.22
CA ALA A 47 8.51 -12.65 -19.18
C ALA A 47 8.28 -11.47 -18.25
N VAL A 48 7.94 -10.30 -18.78
CA VAL A 48 7.59 -9.10 -17.99
C VAL A 48 6.39 -9.39 -17.08
N GLY A 49 5.33 -9.99 -17.59
CA GLY A 49 4.13 -10.35 -16.82
C GLY A 49 4.44 -11.37 -15.70
N VAL A 50 5.26 -12.39 -16.00
CA VAL A 50 5.69 -13.39 -15.00
C VAL A 50 6.52 -12.73 -13.90
N VAL A 51 7.49 -11.90 -14.25
CA VAL A 51 8.34 -11.19 -13.26
C VAL A 51 7.48 -10.31 -12.34
N ALA A 52 6.55 -9.53 -12.90
CA ALA A 52 5.69 -8.67 -12.13
C ALA A 52 4.69 -9.47 -11.25
N GLY A 53 3.97 -10.42 -11.84
CA GLY A 53 2.90 -11.15 -11.16
C GLY A 53 3.40 -12.14 -10.10
N THR A 54 4.45 -12.92 -10.41
CA THR A 54 5.00 -13.91 -9.47
C THR A 54 5.62 -13.21 -8.25
N GLY A 55 6.31 -12.10 -8.46
CA GLY A 55 6.90 -11.32 -7.38
C GLY A 55 5.86 -10.84 -6.37
N GLU A 56 4.71 -10.34 -6.85
CA GLU A 56 3.62 -9.89 -5.97
C GLU A 56 2.99 -11.07 -5.18
N ALA A 57 2.68 -12.19 -5.85
CA ALA A 57 2.05 -13.34 -5.20
C ALA A 57 2.93 -13.93 -4.08
N ILE A 58 4.22 -14.14 -4.35
CA ILE A 58 5.18 -14.61 -3.35
C ILE A 58 5.33 -13.56 -2.23
N GLY A 59 5.40 -12.29 -2.61
CA GLY A 59 5.51 -11.18 -1.67
C GLY A 59 4.38 -11.18 -0.64
N TYR A 60 3.14 -11.36 -1.06
CA TYR A 60 1.98 -11.41 -0.14
C TYR A 60 1.98 -12.66 0.74
N ALA A 61 2.31 -13.83 0.21
CA ALA A 61 2.38 -15.07 0.99
C ALA A 61 3.46 -15.00 2.11
N LEU A 62 4.64 -14.49 1.78
CA LEU A 62 5.74 -14.33 2.74
C LEU A 62 5.43 -13.35 3.88
N ARG A 63 4.59 -12.34 3.67
CA ARG A 63 4.22 -11.39 4.73
C ARG A 63 3.55 -12.06 5.93
N TYR A 64 2.78 -13.13 5.71
CA TYR A 64 2.20 -13.89 6.82
C TYR A 64 3.29 -14.55 7.67
N VAL A 65 4.25 -15.23 7.02
CA VAL A 65 5.36 -15.91 7.72
C VAL A 65 6.24 -14.92 8.47
N THR A 66 6.60 -13.82 7.82
CA THR A 66 7.47 -12.80 8.41
C THR A 66 6.77 -12.02 9.54
N GLY A 67 5.46 -11.83 9.45
CA GLY A 67 4.67 -11.26 10.55
C GLY A 67 4.65 -12.15 11.77
N ALA A 68 4.38 -13.46 11.60
CA ALA A 68 4.43 -14.43 12.69
C ALA A 68 5.84 -14.56 13.31
N LEU A 69 6.88 -14.50 12.48
CA LEU A 69 8.27 -14.51 12.93
C LEU A 69 8.61 -13.24 13.76
N ALA A 70 8.10 -12.09 13.33
CA ALA A 70 8.30 -10.84 14.05
C ALA A 70 7.69 -10.89 15.46
N ASP A 71 6.47 -11.40 15.60
CA ASP A 71 5.82 -11.56 16.89
C ASP A 71 6.51 -12.61 17.77
N LYS A 72 6.86 -13.78 17.19
CA LYS A 72 7.55 -14.83 17.94
C LYS A 72 8.92 -14.40 18.48
N THR A 73 9.66 -13.62 17.69
CA THR A 73 11.01 -13.19 18.07
C THR A 73 11.05 -11.85 18.78
N GLN A 74 9.98 -11.04 18.68
CA GLN A 74 9.90 -9.64 19.16
C GLN A 74 11.01 -8.74 18.59
N ARG A 75 11.72 -9.17 17.52
CA ARG A 75 12.83 -8.46 16.88
C ARG A 75 12.37 -7.58 15.73
N TYR A 76 11.33 -6.78 15.94
CA TYR A 76 10.69 -5.96 14.90
C TYR A 76 11.69 -5.08 14.14
N TRP A 77 12.62 -4.38 14.84
CA TRP A 77 13.62 -3.56 14.18
C TRP A 77 14.57 -4.35 13.29
N ALA A 78 15.04 -5.51 13.76
CA ALA A 78 15.98 -6.32 12.98
C ALA A 78 15.34 -6.81 11.68
N ILE A 79 14.10 -7.30 11.76
CA ILE A 79 13.32 -7.78 10.60
C ILE A 79 13.01 -6.62 9.65
N ALA A 80 12.55 -5.47 10.17
CA ALA A 80 12.26 -4.32 9.35
C ALA A 80 13.50 -3.82 8.61
N ILE A 81 14.63 -3.63 9.32
CA ILE A 81 15.89 -3.14 8.74
C ILE A 81 16.43 -4.13 7.69
N ALA A 82 16.44 -5.43 7.98
CA ALA A 82 16.86 -6.44 7.01
C ALA A 82 15.99 -6.40 5.74
N GLY A 83 14.66 -6.32 5.92
CA GLY A 83 13.75 -6.21 4.78
C GLY A 83 13.92 -4.91 4.00
N TYR A 84 14.10 -3.75 4.65
CA TYR A 84 14.40 -2.49 3.97
C TYR A 84 15.75 -2.52 3.24
N ALA A 85 16.81 -3.06 3.86
CA ALA A 85 18.10 -3.19 3.21
C ALA A 85 18.01 -4.06 1.95
N THR A 86 17.37 -5.24 2.04
CA THR A 86 17.17 -6.13 0.89
C THR A 86 16.33 -5.46 -0.22
N ASN A 87 15.21 -4.84 0.14
CA ASN A 87 14.33 -4.16 -0.80
C ASN A 87 15.02 -3.00 -1.52
N LEU A 88 15.65 -2.10 -0.77
CA LEU A 88 16.16 -0.84 -1.30
C LEU A 88 17.53 -0.98 -1.97
N VAL A 89 18.39 -1.89 -1.52
CA VAL A 89 19.70 -2.15 -2.16
C VAL A 89 19.53 -2.85 -3.50
N ALA A 90 18.51 -3.68 -3.67
CA ALA A 90 18.22 -4.33 -4.94
C ALA A 90 17.99 -3.33 -6.09
N VAL A 91 17.45 -2.13 -5.80
CA VAL A 91 17.13 -1.12 -6.82
C VAL A 91 18.40 -0.52 -7.47
N PRO A 92 19.37 0.05 -6.76
CA PRO A 92 20.59 0.55 -7.41
C PRO A 92 21.43 -0.57 -8.01
N LEU A 93 21.34 -1.83 -7.55
CA LEU A 93 22.03 -2.95 -8.20
C LEU A 93 21.50 -3.25 -9.60
N LEU A 94 20.28 -2.80 -9.96
CA LEU A 94 19.78 -2.87 -11.34
C LEU A 94 20.67 -2.12 -12.33
N ALA A 95 21.42 -1.12 -11.88
CA ALA A 95 22.40 -0.44 -12.71
C ALA A 95 23.55 -1.34 -13.21
N LEU A 96 23.75 -2.48 -12.58
CA LEU A 96 24.76 -3.49 -12.96
C LEU A 96 24.15 -4.63 -13.81
N ALA A 97 22.85 -4.61 -14.04
CA ALA A 97 22.13 -5.68 -14.71
C ALA A 97 22.26 -5.53 -16.24
N GLY A 98 23.08 -6.36 -16.87
CA GLY A 98 23.26 -6.41 -18.33
C GLY A 98 22.30 -7.37 -19.06
N SER A 99 21.36 -8.03 -18.37
CA SER A 99 20.43 -8.97 -18.97
C SER A 99 19.09 -8.99 -18.23
N TRP A 100 18.02 -9.30 -18.95
CA TRP A 100 16.68 -9.35 -18.34
C TRP A 100 16.52 -10.41 -17.23
N PRO A 101 17.20 -11.61 -17.26
CA PRO A 101 17.10 -12.55 -16.14
C PRO A 101 17.73 -12.00 -14.85
N MET A 102 18.82 -11.23 -14.95
CA MET A 102 19.43 -10.57 -13.80
C MET A 102 18.51 -9.48 -13.23
N VAL A 103 17.85 -8.72 -14.10
CA VAL A 103 16.81 -7.76 -13.70
C VAL A 103 15.68 -8.47 -12.98
N ALA A 104 15.18 -9.60 -13.51
CA ALA A 104 14.13 -10.40 -12.90
C ALA A 104 14.52 -10.88 -11.49
N ALA A 105 15.76 -11.37 -11.31
CA ALA A 105 16.28 -11.80 -10.02
C ALA A 105 16.33 -10.65 -9.00
N LEU A 106 16.80 -9.47 -9.42
CA LEU A 106 16.87 -8.28 -8.55
C LEU A 106 15.49 -7.74 -8.19
N VAL A 107 14.53 -7.75 -9.12
CA VAL A 107 13.12 -7.43 -8.83
C VAL A 107 12.53 -8.45 -7.85
N GLY A 108 12.81 -9.74 -8.03
CA GLY A 108 12.42 -10.78 -7.07
C GLY A 108 12.99 -10.52 -5.66
N LEU A 109 14.25 -10.12 -5.58
CA LEU A 109 14.93 -9.77 -4.31
C LEU A 109 14.28 -8.51 -3.67
N GLU A 110 13.96 -7.51 -4.47
CA GLU A 110 13.23 -6.33 -4.03
C GLU A 110 11.88 -6.71 -3.41
N ARG A 111 11.08 -7.55 -4.10
CA ARG A 111 9.79 -8.04 -3.60
C ARG A 111 9.92 -8.85 -2.31
N LEU A 112 10.93 -9.70 -2.23
CA LEU A 112 11.24 -10.46 -1.01
C LEU A 112 11.52 -9.51 0.16
N GLY A 113 12.38 -8.51 -0.03
CA GLY A 113 12.66 -7.50 0.99
C GLY A 113 11.40 -6.73 1.43
N LYS A 114 10.54 -6.36 0.49
CA LYS A 114 9.24 -5.72 0.75
C LYS A 114 8.33 -6.63 1.59
N ALA A 115 8.28 -7.93 1.30
CA ALA A 115 7.51 -8.90 2.06
C ALA A 115 8.01 -9.04 3.51
N VAL A 116 9.32 -9.05 3.70
CA VAL A 116 9.95 -9.16 5.03
C VAL A 116 9.68 -7.92 5.87
N ARG A 117 9.80 -6.69 5.31
CA ARG A 117 9.67 -5.45 6.07
C ARG A 117 8.24 -5.07 6.43
N SER A 118 7.25 -5.42 5.58
CA SER A 118 5.91 -4.82 5.65
C SER A 118 5.16 -5.10 6.96
N PRO A 119 5.05 -6.35 7.46
CA PRO A 119 4.37 -6.60 8.73
C PRO A 119 5.10 -5.96 9.92
N ALA A 120 6.42 -6.05 9.94
CA ALA A 120 7.23 -5.46 11.02
C ALA A 120 7.12 -3.93 11.04
N LYS A 121 7.15 -3.25 9.86
CA LYS A 121 6.89 -1.81 9.73
C LYS A 121 5.53 -1.45 10.32
N SER A 122 4.48 -2.17 9.91
CA SER A 122 3.11 -1.89 10.38
C SER A 122 2.98 -2.07 11.89
N THR A 123 3.62 -3.10 12.45
CA THR A 123 3.64 -3.34 13.90
C THR A 123 4.38 -2.23 14.64
N ILE A 124 5.60 -1.86 14.21
CA ILE A 124 6.38 -0.75 14.79
C ILE A 124 5.55 0.55 14.75
N THR A 125 4.91 0.85 13.60
CA THR A 125 4.09 2.04 13.43
C THR A 125 2.90 2.04 14.39
N SER A 126 2.28 0.88 14.63
CA SER A 126 1.11 0.76 15.49
C SER A 126 1.39 1.04 16.97
N PHE A 127 2.63 0.93 17.43
CA PHE A 127 2.98 1.23 18.85
C PHE A 127 2.84 2.72 19.19
N ALA A 128 2.93 3.64 18.19
CA ALA A 128 2.67 5.05 18.41
C ALA A 128 1.18 5.42 18.48
N ALA A 129 0.28 4.45 18.28
CA ALA A 129 -1.15 4.71 18.16
C ALA A 129 -1.82 5.13 19.47
N ALA A 130 -1.23 4.78 20.64
CA ALA A 130 -1.79 5.13 21.94
C ALA A 130 -1.84 6.66 22.15
N ASP A 131 -0.74 7.35 21.84
CA ASP A 131 -0.56 8.78 22.16
C ASP A 131 -0.92 9.70 20.97
N VAL A 132 -0.83 9.23 19.72
CA VAL A 132 -1.06 10.04 18.51
C VAL A 132 -2.44 9.80 17.91
N GLY A 133 -3.00 8.61 18.12
CA GLY A 133 -4.22 8.12 17.49
C GLY A 133 -3.90 7.18 16.31
N ALA A 134 -4.56 6.03 16.29
CA ALA A 134 -4.28 4.99 15.29
C ALA A 134 -4.56 5.46 13.85
N GLY A 135 -5.63 6.21 13.64
CA GLY A 135 -5.97 6.76 12.33
C GLY A 135 -4.90 7.72 11.81
N LYS A 136 -4.46 8.67 12.65
CA LYS A 136 -3.43 9.65 12.27
C LYS A 136 -2.08 9.01 11.99
N VAL A 137 -1.67 8.03 12.80
CA VAL A 137 -0.40 7.35 12.65
C VAL A 137 -0.29 6.71 11.26
N PHE A 138 -1.29 5.94 10.86
CA PHE A 138 -1.30 5.29 9.56
C PHE A 138 -1.58 6.28 8.41
N ALA A 139 -2.43 7.30 8.63
CA ALA A 139 -2.69 8.32 7.62
C ALA A 139 -1.46 9.15 7.27
N ILE A 140 -0.64 9.53 8.27
CA ILE A 140 0.60 10.28 8.03
C ILE A 140 1.60 9.42 7.24
N THR A 141 1.80 8.16 7.63
CA THR A 141 2.72 7.28 6.92
C THR A 141 2.26 7.01 5.50
N GLU A 142 0.95 6.81 5.28
CA GLU A 142 0.37 6.60 3.95
C GLU A 142 0.51 7.85 3.07
N ALA A 143 0.21 9.04 3.59
CA ALA A 143 0.39 10.27 2.82
C ALA A 143 1.85 10.47 2.38
N MET A 144 2.81 10.12 3.22
CA MET A 144 4.24 10.19 2.88
C MET A 144 4.65 9.08 1.89
N ASP A 145 4.07 7.88 1.99
CA ASP A 145 4.21 6.81 0.99
C ASP A 145 3.73 7.33 -0.39
N GLN A 146 2.57 8.00 -0.48
CA GLN A 146 2.03 8.53 -1.74
C GLN A 146 2.90 9.65 -2.34
N ILE A 147 3.47 10.53 -1.50
CA ILE A 147 4.41 11.56 -1.99
C ILE A 147 5.65 10.90 -2.60
N GLY A 148 6.19 9.87 -1.95
CA GLY A 148 7.32 9.09 -2.47
C GLY A 148 6.97 8.37 -3.78
N GLY A 149 5.80 7.72 -3.80
CA GLY A 149 5.29 6.99 -4.96
C GLY A 149 5.03 7.86 -6.19
N LEU A 150 4.66 9.13 -5.97
CA LEU A 150 4.56 10.13 -7.04
C LEU A 150 5.94 10.63 -7.49
N ALA A 151 6.80 11.00 -6.54
CA ALA A 151 8.09 11.63 -6.84
C ALA A 151 9.07 10.66 -7.50
N GLY A 152 9.01 9.36 -7.18
CA GLY A 152 9.92 8.36 -7.72
C GLY A 152 9.87 8.22 -9.25
N PRO A 153 8.73 7.92 -9.86
CA PRO A 153 8.59 7.87 -11.32
C PRO A 153 8.93 9.20 -12.00
N LEU A 154 8.60 10.35 -11.40
CA LEU A 154 8.94 11.67 -11.92
C LEU A 154 10.46 11.88 -11.91
N LEU A 155 11.17 11.46 -10.86
CA LEU A 155 12.63 11.50 -10.79
C LEU A 155 13.24 10.65 -11.91
N VAL A 156 12.77 9.43 -12.10
CA VAL A 156 13.26 8.55 -13.18
C VAL A 156 13.00 9.18 -14.55
N THR A 157 11.80 9.72 -14.78
CA THR A 157 11.47 10.42 -16.03
C THR A 157 12.41 11.59 -16.29
N ALA A 158 12.72 12.39 -15.27
CA ALA A 158 13.66 13.51 -15.39
C ALA A 158 15.09 13.03 -15.73
N VAL A 159 15.54 11.93 -15.14
CA VAL A 159 16.85 11.35 -15.46
C VAL A 159 16.90 10.82 -16.88
N LEU A 160 15.87 10.11 -17.35
CA LEU A 160 15.80 9.60 -18.72
C LEU A 160 15.71 10.74 -19.72
N ALA A 161 14.98 11.83 -19.43
CA ALA A 161 14.95 13.02 -20.26
C ALA A 161 16.33 13.72 -20.37
N TRP A 162 17.13 13.62 -19.32
CA TRP A 162 18.48 14.20 -19.29
C TRP A 162 19.55 13.31 -19.93
N ARG A 163 19.48 11.98 -19.71
CA ARG A 163 20.53 11.02 -20.10
C ARG A 163 20.18 10.17 -21.33
N GLY A 164 18.94 10.23 -21.78
CA GLY A 164 18.39 9.34 -22.81
C GLY A 164 17.63 8.16 -22.22
N ASP A 165 16.80 7.55 -23.03
CA ASP A 165 15.96 6.39 -22.70
C ASP A 165 16.57 5.05 -23.15
N ASP A 166 17.89 5.03 -23.30
CA ASP A 166 18.73 3.86 -23.58
C ASP A 166 19.18 3.14 -22.30
N ALA A 167 19.91 2.05 -22.42
CA ALA A 167 20.43 1.28 -21.29
C ALA A 167 21.25 2.14 -20.31
N ALA A 168 22.05 3.08 -20.82
CA ALA A 168 22.86 3.95 -19.99
C ALA A 168 22.00 4.92 -19.17
N GLY A 169 20.92 5.46 -19.76
CA GLY A 169 19.96 6.32 -19.06
C GLY A 169 19.27 5.58 -17.92
N TYR A 170 18.84 4.32 -18.13
CA TYR A 170 18.25 3.48 -17.07
C TYR A 170 19.27 3.16 -15.96
N HIS A 171 20.54 2.85 -16.30
CA HIS A 171 21.58 2.64 -15.30
C HIS A 171 21.74 3.88 -14.40
N TRP A 172 21.80 5.09 -14.99
CA TRP A 172 21.84 6.33 -14.22
C TRP A 172 20.61 6.52 -13.35
N ALA A 173 19.42 6.22 -13.85
CA ALA A 173 18.19 6.31 -13.08
C ALA A 173 18.25 5.40 -11.84
N PHE A 174 18.68 4.14 -11.99
CA PHE A 174 18.80 3.22 -10.87
C PHE A 174 19.90 3.64 -9.87
N VAL A 175 21.04 4.16 -10.34
CA VAL A 175 22.09 4.71 -9.45
C VAL A 175 21.52 5.87 -8.62
N ILE A 176 20.82 6.81 -9.25
CA ILE A 176 20.25 7.98 -8.58
C ILE A 176 19.19 7.58 -7.56
N LEU A 177 18.39 6.53 -7.83
CA LEU A 177 17.46 5.95 -6.85
C LEU A 177 18.18 5.35 -5.63
N GLY A 178 19.48 5.09 -5.71
CA GLY A 178 20.32 4.74 -4.56
C GLY A 178 20.41 5.85 -3.50
N ILE A 179 20.21 7.13 -3.87
CA ILE A 179 20.22 8.25 -2.93
C ILE A 179 19.03 8.13 -1.95
N PRO A 180 17.77 8.10 -2.40
CA PRO A 180 16.65 7.91 -1.50
C PRO A 180 16.69 6.55 -0.77
N ALA A 181 17.25 5.50 -1.38
CA ALA A 181 17.48 4.22 -0.69
C ALA A 181 18.39 4.38 0.54
N ALA A 182 19.52 5.08 0.37
CA ALA A 182 20.46 5.35 1.46
C ALA A 182 19.84 6.25 2.55
N LEU A 183 19.07 7.27 2.15
CA LEU A 183 18.34 8.15 3.06
C LEU A 183 17.31 7.36 3.88
N ALA A 184 16.52 6.50 3.25
CA ALA A 184 15.54 5.66 3.94
C ALA A 184 16.20 4.77 5.00
N ILE A 185 17.30 4.09 4.64
CA ILE A 185 18.05 3.23 5.57
C ILE A 185 18.66 4.09 6.69
N GLY A 186 19.24 5.24 6.38
CA GLY A 186 19.83 6.15 7.36
C GLY A 186 18.82 6.65 8.38
N VAL A 187 17.63 7.10 7.92
CA VAL A 187 16.53 7.54 8.81
C VAL A 187 16.01 6.36 9.64
N MET A 188 15.90 5.16 9.06
CA MET A 188 15.48 3.95 9.77
C MET A 188 16.46 3.60 10.92
N LEU A 189 17.76 3.64 10.66
CA LEU A 189 18.79 3.40 11.67
C LEU A 189 18.77 4.48 12.76
N ARG A 190 18.53 5.75 12.39
CA ARG A 190 18.33 6.84 13.34
C ARG A 190 17.10 6.60 14.20
N ALA A 191 15.96 6.22 13.60
CA ALA A 191 14.73 5.90 14.34
C ALA A 191 14.96 4.77 15.36
N ARG A 192 15.67 3.69 14.97
CA ARG A 192 16.06 2.61 15.89
C ARG A 192 16.93 3.09 17.04
N ARG A 193 17.91 3.99 16.78
CA ARG A 193 18.78 4.52 17.85
C ARG A 193 18.02 5.37 18.85
N LEU A 194 17.07 6.18 18.39
CA LEU A 194 16.25 7.06 19.23
C LEU A 194 15.15 6.29 19.97
N TYR A 195 14.63 5.23 19.38
CA TYR A 195 13.53 4.40 19.88
C TYR A 195 13.90 2.92 19.84
N PRO A 196 14.87 2.46 20.64
CA PRO A 196 15.38 1.07 20.58
C PRO A 196 14.29 0.03 20.90
N ASP A 197 13.38 0.33 21.82
CA ASP A 197 12.16 -0.45 22.07
C ASP A 197 10.92 0.37 21.70
N PRO A 198 10.36 0.16 20.49
CA PRO A 198 9.19 0.92 20.06
C PRO A 198 7.91 0.57 20.83
N ARG A 199 7.87 -0.57 21.54
CA ARG A 199 6.74 -0.98 22.38
C ARG A 199 6.55 -0.04 23.58
N ALA A 200 7.63 0.59 24.04
CA ALA A 200 7.58 1.59 25.11
C ALA A 200 6.75 2.86 24.73
N LEU A 201 6.41 3.03 23.45
CA LEU A 201 5.50 4.08 22.97
C LEU A 201 4.02 3.71 23.11
N ASP A 202 3.69 2.43 23.35
CA ASP A 202 2.30 2.01 23.58
C ASP A 202 2.07 1.86 25.08
N THR A 203 1.45 2.88 25.66
CA THR A 203 1.20 2.96 27.12
C THR A 203 0.02 2.11 27.59
N ARG A 204 -0.71 1.44 26.68
CA ARG A 204 -1.79 0.53 27.06
C ARG A 204 -1.24 -0.69 27.75
N ALA A 205 -1.99 -1.22 28.74
CA ALA A 205 -1.64 -2.48 29.42
C ALA A 205 -1.35 -3.59 28.42
N ASP A 206 -0.39 -4.45 28.71
CA ASP A 206 -0.11 -5.63 27.92
C ASP A 206 -1.35 -6.53 27.95
N ASP A 207 -2.05 -6.57 26.82
CA ASP A 207 -3.07 -7.58 26.61
C ASP A 207 -2.36 -8.93 26.44
N GLU A 208 -2.81 -9.93 27.16
CA GLU A 208 -2.30 -11.29 27.08
C GLU A 208 -2.26 -11.76 25.62
N HIS A 209 -1.28 -12.60 25.28
CA HIS A 209 -1.22 -13.29 24.01
C HIS A 209 -2.50 -14.11 23.87
N GLY A 210 -3.29 -13.83 22.85
CA GLY A 210 -4.57 -14.46 22.63
C GLY A 210 -4.81 -14.85 21.17
N ALA A 211 -5.74 -15.77 20.93
CA ALA A 211 -6.17 -16.10 19.59
C ALA A 211 -6.77 -14.87 18.89
N LEU A 212 -6.50 -14.72 17.59
CA LEU A 212 -7.12 -13.67 16.76
C LEU A 212 -8.65 -13.83 16.83
N GLY A 213 -9.31 -12.89 17.49
CA GLY A 213 -10.72 -12.96 17.86
C GLY A 213 -11.68 -13.01 16.66
N ALA A 214 -12.94 -13.39 16.92
CA ALA A 214 -13.97 -13.46 15.87
C ALA A 214 -14.15 -12.14 15.12
N ARG A 215 -13.98 -11.00 15.80
CA ARG A 215 -14.06 -9.67 15.20
C ARG A 215 -12.97 -9.44 14.15
N TYR A 216 -11.75 -9.88 14.42
CA TYR A 216 -10.67 -9.80 13.45
C TYR A 216 -10.91 -10.70 12.24
N ARG A 217 -11.41 -11.94 12.47
CA ARG A 217 -11.79 -12.85 11.35
C ARG A 217 -12.89 -12.26 10.47
N LEU A 218 -13.89 -11.62 11.06
CA LEU A 218 -14.94 -10.94 10.31
C LEU A 218 -14.40 -9.73 9.52
N TYR A 219 -13.44 -9.01 10.10
CA TYR A 219 -12.73 -7.95 9.41
C TYR A 219 -11.94 -8.48 8.20
N LEU A 220 -11.31 -9.65 8.29
CA LEU A 220 -10.62 -10.28 7.15
C LEU A 220 -11.59 -10.62 6.00
N VAL A 221 -12.80 -11.08 6.31
CA VAL A 221 -13.85 -11.31 5.30
C VAL A 221 -14.22 -9.98 4.61
N CYS A 222 -14.42 -8.93 5.39
CA CYS A 222 -14.69 -7.60 4.86
C CYS A 222 -13.59 -7.15 3.90
N ILE A 223 -12.33 -7.22 4.34
CA ILE A 223 -11.19 -6.73 3.56
C ILE A 223 -10.95 -7.56 2.29
N ALA A 224 -11.26 -8.87 2.34
CA ALA A 224 -11.24 -9.72 1.15
C ALA A 224 -12.28 -9.27 0.10
N LEU A 225 -13.51 -8.98 0.53
CA LEU A 225 -14.56 -8.48 -0.35
C LEU A 225 -14.19 -7.11 -0.95
N VAL A 226 -13.63 -6.22 -0.13
CA VAL A 226 -13.15 -4.91 -0.60
C VAL A 226 -12.01 -5.09 -1.61
N ALA A 227 -11.07 -5.99 -1.36
CA ALA A 227 -9.96 -6.27 -2.27
C ALA A 227 -10.45 -6.85 -3.61
N ILE A 228 -11.44 -7.76 -3.60
CA ILE A 228 -12.08 -8.28 -4.82
C ILE A 228 -12.74 -7.15 -5.62
N GLY A 229 -13.40 -6.22 -4.93
CA GLY A 229 -14.10 -5.10 -5.58
C GLY A 229 -13.18 -3.95 -6.01
N LEU A 230 -11.95 -3.89 -5.53
CA LEU A 230 -11.01 -2.83 -5.86
C LEU A 230 -10.22 -3.20 -7.12
N ALA A 231 -10.72 -2.77 -8.29
CA ALA A 231 -10.02 -2.96 -9.55
C ALA A 231 -8.62 -2.33 -9.51
N ASP A 232 -7.66 -3.02 -10.11
CA ASP A 232 -6.32 -2.48 -10.26
C ASP A 232 -6.29 -1.35 -11.29
N TRP A 233 -5.38 -0.39 -11.10
CA TRP A 233 -5.22 0.75 -12.01
C TRP A 233 -5.06 0.35 -13.48
N PRO A 234 -4.28 -0.69 -13.85
CA PRO A 234 -4.16 -1.14 -15.23
C PRO A 234 -5.51 -1.42 -15.92
N LEU A 235 -6.51 -1.99 -15.23
CA LEU A 235 -7.83 -2.23 -15.81
C LEU A 235 -8.57 -0.92 -16.09
N LEU A 236 -8.49 0.04 -15.17
CA LEU A 236 -9.11 1.36 -15.34
C LEU A 236 -8.43 2.15 -16.46
N ALA A 237 -7.11 2.14 -16.51
CA ALA A 237 -6.30 2.78 -17.54
C ALA A 237 -6.59 2.16 -18.93
N TYR A 238 -6.64 0.83 -19.01
CA TYR A 238 -7.00 0.11 -20.24
C TYR A 238 -8.38 0.52 -20.75
N HIS A 239 -9.37 0.59 -19.85
CA HIS A 239 -10.72 1.03 -20.23
C HIS A 239 -10.71 2.47 -20.76
N MET A 240 -10.12 3.40 -20.00
CA MET A 240 -10.09 4.82 -20.36
C MET A 240 -9.41 5.06 -21.72
N GLN A 241 -8.35 4.30 -22.01
CA GLN A 241 -7.68 4.35 -23.30
C GLN A 241 -8.53 3.76 -24.41
N ARG A 242 -9.09 2.56 -24.20
CA ARG A 242 -9.88 1.83 -25.20
C ARG A 242 -11.20 2.52 -25.55
N ALA A 243 -11.85 3.11 -24.56
CA ALA A 243 -13.09 3.85 -24.70
C ALA A 243 -12.91 5.31 -25.17
N GLY A 244 -11.65 5.74 -25.39
CA GLY A 244 -11.36 7.10 -25.87
C GLY A 244 -11.58 8.19 -24.82
N VAL A 245 -11.63 7.83 -23.51
CA VAL A 245 -11.81 8.77 -22.40
C VAL A 245 -10.58 9.64 -22.21
N LEU A 246 -9.39 9.02 -22.23
CA LEU A 246 -8.09 9.70 -22.08
C LEU A 246 -7.09 9.13 -23.08
N ALA A 247 -6.35 10.01 -23.76
CA ALA A 247 -5.20 9.58 -24.53
C ALA A 247 -4.12 9.00 -23.62
N GLY A 248 -3.41 7.96 -24.09
CA GLY A 248 -2.45 7.20 -23.28
C GLY A 248 -1.41 8.04 -22.52
N ARG A 249 -0.96 9.17 -23.12
CA ARG A 249 -0.02 10.13 -22.50
C ARG A 249 -0.55 10.82 -21.22
N TRP A 250 -1.88 10.87 -21.02
CA TRP A 250 -2.50 11.49 -19.84
C TRP A 250 -2.76 10.50 -18.71
N LEU A 251 -2.70 9.19 -18.97
CA LEU A 251 -2.94 8.15 -17.96
C LEU A 251 -1.96 8.20 -16.79
N PRO A 252 -0.64 8.43 -16.99
CA PRO A 252 0.29 8.60 -15.86
C PRO A 252 -0.05 9.82 -15.00
N ILE A 253 -0.53 10.91 -15.61
CA ILE A 253 -0.94 12.13 -14.87
C ILE A 253 -2.23 11.86 -14.08
N ALA A 254 -3.19 11.14 -14.67
CA ALA A 254 -4.41 10.74 -13.98
C ALA A 254 -4.09 9.81 -12.78
N TYR A 255 -3.14 8.90 -12.94
CA TYR A 255 -2.65 8.07 -11.84
C TYR A 255 -1.99 8.89 -10.73
N ALA A 256 -1.11 9.82 -11.10
CA ALA A 256 -0.46 10.72 -10.15
C ALA A 256 -1.48 11.56 -9.36
N ALA A 257 -2.51 12.08 -10.04
CA ALA A 257 -3.62 12.80 -9.40
C ALA A 257 -4.43 11.89 -8.46
N ALA A 258 -4.65 10.62 -8.84
CA ALA A 258 -5.30 9.64 -7.98
C ALA A 258 -4.48 9.34 -6.72
N MET A 259 -3.16 9.21 -6.84
CA MET A 259 -2.27 9.00 -5.68
C MET A 259 -2.25 10.22 -4.75
N ALA A 260 -2.24 11.44 -5.29
CA ALA A 260 -2.37 12.64 -4.48
C ALA A 260 -3.73 12.69 -3.74
N ALA A 261 -4.81 12.32 -4.42
CA ALA A 261 -6.15 12.22 -3.82
C ALA A 261 -6.20 11.15 -2.72
N ASP A 262 -5.56 10.00 -2.91
CA ASP A 262 -5.41 8.94 -1.89
C ASP A 262 -4.69 9.47 -0.64
N GLY A 263 -3.56 10.16 -0.80
CA GLY A 263 -2.85 10.78 0.33
C GLY A 263 -3.72 11.74 1.13
N VAL A 264 -4.45 12.63 0.46
CA VAL A 264 -5.39 13.57 1.10
C VAL A 264 -6.54 12.82 1.78
N ALA A 265 -7.14 11.85 1.08
CA ALA A 265 -8.23 11.05 1.62
C ALA A 265 -7.79 10.23 2.85
N SER A 266 -6.56 9.71 2.86
CA SER A 266 -5.97 9.00 3.99
C SER A 266 -5.86 9.90 5.23
N LEU A 267 -5.42 11.14 5.08
CA LEU A 267 -5.34 12.11 6.19
C LEU A 267 -6.73 12.48 6.73
N VAL A 268 -7.70 12.70 5.84
CA VAL A 268 -9.10 12.98 6.22
C VAL A 268 -9.72 11.77 6.94
N ALA A 269 -9.55 10.57 6.37
CA ALA A 269 -10.06 9.33 6.94
C ALA A 269 -9.45 9.04 8.32
N GLY A 270 -8.13 9.20 8.47
CA GLY A 270 -7.42 8.97 9.72
C GLY A 270 -7.87 9.94 10.83
N THR A 271 -8.01 11.23 10.51
CA THR A 271 -8.49 12.23 11.48
C THR A 271 -9.96 12.00 11.86
N ALA A 272 -10.82 11.62 10.91
CA ALA A 272 -12.21 11.27 11.18
C ALA A 272 -12.32 10.02 12.06
N PHE A 273 -11.50 8.98 11.78
CA PHE A 273 -11.44 7.77 12.58
C PHE A 273 -11.09 8.06 14.05
N ASP A 274 -10.04 8.84 14.28
CA ASP A 274 -9.61 9.20 15.63
C ASP A 274 -10.62 10.09 16.36
N ARG A 275 -11.27 11.03 15.68
CA ARG A 275 -12.34 11.86 16.28
C ARG A 275 -13.54 11.02 16.75
N VAL A 276 -13.94 10.02 15.94
CA VAL A 276 -15.02 9.10 16.32
C VAL A 276 -14.60 8.27 17.52
N ARG A 277 -13.36 7.80 17.56
CA ARG A 277 -12.84 7.02 18.70
C ARG A 277 -12.73 7.85 19.97
N ALA A 278 -12.30 9.09 19.89
CA ALA A 278 -12.23 10.01 21.04
C ALA A 278 -13.61 10.26 21.68
N LYS A 279 -14.70 10.12 20.91
CA LYS A 279 -16.08 10.20 21.38
C LYS A 279 -16.67 8.85 21.83
N GLY A 280 -15.82 7.83 22.04
CA GLY A 280 -16.25 6.48 22.46
C GLY A 280 -16.72 5.54 21.34
N GLY A 281 -16.69 5.99 20.08
CA GLY A 281 -17.04 5.17 18.93
C GLY A 281 -15.95 4.16 18.54
N THR A 282 -16.30 3.18 17.72
CA THR A 282 -15.35 2.13 17.26
C THR A 282 -14.47 2.54 16.07
N GLY A 283 -14.80 3.66 15.41
CA GLY A 283 -14.17 4.05 14.14
C GLY A 283 -14.63 3.22 12.92
N THR A 284 -15.33 2.12 13.14
CA THR A 284 -15.81 1.20 12.08
C THR A 284 -16.73 1.91 11.08
N GLY A 285 -17.56 2.85 11.55
CA GLY A 285 -18.46 3.64 10.70
C GLY A 285 -17.72 4.47 9.66
N VAL A 286 -16.53 4.97 9.99
CA VAL A 286 -15.68 5.72 9.03
C VAL A 286 -15.21 4.79 7.91
N VAL A 287 -14.74 3.57 8.25
CA VAL A 287 -14.36 2.57 7.24
C VAL A 287 -15.53 2.25 6.32
N VAL A 288 -16.71 1.99 6.91
CA VAL A 288 -17.94 1.72 6.14
C VAL A 288 -18.27 2.86 5.20
N LEU A 289 -18.23 4.11 5.66
CA LEU A 289 -18.54 5.29 4.84
C LEU A 289 -17.62 5.39 3.62
N PHE A 290 -16.32 5.23 3.81
CA PHE A 290 -15.34 5.34 2.72
C PHE A 290 -15.48 4.18 1.71
N VAL A 291 -15.75 2.96 2.18
CA VAL A 291 -16.00 1.80 1.28
C VAL A 291 -17.32 1.97 0.52
N LEU A 292 -18.37 2.47 1.16
CA LEU A 292 -19.65 2.77 0.49
C LEU A 292 -19.50 3.87 -0.56
N ALA A 293 -18.79 4.96 -0.23
CA ALA A 293 -18.50 6.01 -1.20
C ALA A 293 -17.73 5.44 -2.42
N GLY A 294 -16.80 4.51 -2.16
CA GLY A 294 -16.05 3.84 -3.20
C GLY A 294 -16.87 2.91 -4.10
N ALA A 295 -18.02 2.40 -3.67
CA ALA A 295 -18.79 1.43 -4.46
C ALA A 295 -19.20 1.96 -5.85
N ALA A 296 -19.27 3.28 -6.03
CA ALA A 296 -19.61 3.89 -7.31
C ALA A 296 -18.41 4.08 -8.26
N TYR A 297 -17.15 3.88 -7.82
CA TYR A 297 -15.99 4.19 -8.65
C TYR A 297 -15.96 3.39 -9.96
N ALA A 298 -16.14 2.07 -9.86
CA ALA A 298 -16.03 1.19 -11.02
C ALA A 298 -17.21 1.36 -12.01
N PRO A 299 -18.47 1.45 -11.57
CA PRO A 299 -19.56 1.83 -12.47
C PRO A 299 -19.31 3.15 -13.20
N LEU A 300 -18.80 4.18 -12.51
CA LEU A 300 -18.53 5.48 -13.12
C LEU A 300 -17.41 5.42 -14.16
N VAL A 301 -16.27 4.82 -13.81
CA VAL A 301 -15.15 4.70 -14.75
C VAL A 301 -15.50 3.80 -15.92
N LEU A 302 -16.09 2.62 -15.67
CA LEU A 302 -16.36 1.64 -16.69
C LEU A 302 -17.62 1.93 -17.54
N ALA A 303 -18.40 2.94 -17.16
CA ALA A 303 -19.46 3.52 -18.00
C ALA A 303 -18.98 4.75 -18.79
N SER A 304 -17.75 5.25 -18.54
CA SER A 304 -17.22 6.41 -19.28
C SER A 304 -16.81 6.01 -20.71
N ASP A 305 -16.99 6.93 -21.64
CA ASP A 305 -16.54 6.86 -23.04
C ASP A 305 -16.16 8.25 -23.54
N ALA A 306 -15.86 8.39 -24.81
CA ALA A 306 -15.48 9.69 -25.39
C ALA A 306 -16.57 10.77 -25.23
N SER A 307 -17.86 10.39 -25.17
CA SER A 307 -18.99 11.31 -24.99
C SER A 307 -19.28 11.62 -23.52
N ALA A 308 -18.91 10.70 -22.61
CA ALA A 308 -19.15 10.76 -21.17
C ALA A 308 -17.83 10.71 -20.35
N ALA A 309 -16.74 11.26 -20.89
CA ALA A 309 -15.41 11.26 -20.25
C ALA A 309 -15.41 11.91 -18.87
N TYR A 310 -16.31 12.84 -18.60
CA TYR A 310 -16.49 13.49 -17.31
C TYR A 310 -16.82 12.52 -16.16
N LEU A 311 -17.34 11.32 -16.44
CA LEU A 311 -17.63 10.29 -15.43
C LEU A 311 -16.35 9.67 -14.85
N ALA A 312 -15.26 9.65 -15.61
CA ALA A 312 -13.99 9.07 -15.15
C ALA A 312 -13.38 9.86 -13.98
N ILE A 313 -13.53 11.19 -13.96
CA ILE A 313 -12.93 12.04 -12.92
C ILE A 313 -13.45 11.69 -11.52
N PRO A 314 -14.76 11.74 -11.23
CA PRO A 314 -15.28 11.33 -9.94
C PRO A 314 -15.04 9.84 -9.66
N GLY A 315 -15.07 8.98 -10.68
CA GLY A 315 -14.75 7.56 -10.52
C GLY A 315 -13.33 7.33 -10.03
N ILE A 316 -12.33 8.00 -10.61
CA ILE A 316 -10.92 7.93 -10.17
C ILE A 316 -10.77 8.47 -8.75
N ALA A 317 -11.44 9.59 -8.42
CA ALA A 317 -11.40 10.15 -7.08
C ALA A 317 -11.99 9.18 -6.03
N LEU A 318 -13.11 8.54 -6.32
CA LEU A 318 -13.72 7.53 -5.45
C LEU A 318 -12.86 6.26 -5.33
N TRP A 319 -12.17 5.86 -6.39
CA TRP A 319 -11.18 4.79 -6.33
C TRP A 319 -10.05 5.11 -5.36
N ALA A 320 -9.48 6.31 -5.42
CA ALA A 320 -8.45 6.78 -4.50
C ALA A 320 -8.96 6.82 -3.04
N ILE A 321 -10.19 7.30 -2.81
CA ILE A 321 -10.84 7.29 -1.49
C ILE A 321 -10.98 5.86 -0.94
N THR A 322 -11.32 4.88 -1.79
CA THR A 322 -11.44 3.48 -1.38
C THR A 322 -10.08 2.90 -0.99
N ARG A 323 -9.02 3.23 -1.72
CA ARG A 323 -7.65 2.85 -1.37
C ARG A 323 -7.26 3.42 -0.02
N ALA A 324 -7.49 4.71 0.21
CA ALA A 324 -7.24 5.38 1.48
C ALA A 324 -7.90 4.66 2.68
N ALA A 325 -9.15 4.17 2.48
CA ALA A 325 -9.86 3.43 3.52
C ALA A 325 -9.15 2.12 3.91
N THR A 326 -8.55 1.43 2.95
CA THR A 326 -7.89 0.14 3.20
C THR A 326 -6.47 0.31 3.70
N GLU A 327 -5.70 1.17 3.07
CA GLU A 327 -4.27 1.35 3.36
C GLU A 327 -4.01 2.16 4.64
N SER A 328 -4.91 3.07 5.01
CA SER A 328 -4.79 3.90 6.22
C SER A 328 -5.66 3.36 7.36
N ILE A 329 -6.97 3.65 7.34
CA ILE A 329 -7.86 3.34 8.46
C ILE A 329 -8.13 1.84 8.63
N GLY A 330 -8.02 1.05 7.58
CA GLY A 330 -8.07 -0.41 7.67
C GLY A 330 -6.96 -0.96 8.56
N LYS A 331 -5.73 -0.50 8.37
CA LYS A 331 -4.58 -0.85 9.23
C LYS A 331 -4.73 -0.29 10.65
N ALA A 332 -5.26 0.94 10.78
CA ALA A 332 -5.55 1.54 12.07
C ALA A 332 -6.57 0.70 12.88
N LEU A 333 -7.58 0.14 12.22
CA LEU A 333 -8.56 -0.71 12.88
C LEU A 333 -7.91 -1.97 13.45
N ILE A 334 -6.97 -2.62 12.73
CA ILE A 334 -6.21 -3.77 13.25
C ILE A 334 -5.50 -3.41 14.55
N ALA A 335 -4.81 -2.27 14.59
CA ALA A 335 -4.12 -1.79 15.78
C ALA A 335 -5.04 -1.61 17.00
N THR A 336 -6.35 -1.50 16.79
CA THR A 336 -7.35 -1.31 17.87
C THR A 336 -8.10 -2.57 18.29
N ILE A 337 -8.12 -3.60 17.43
CA ILE A 337 -8.89 -4.83 17.69
C ILE A 337 -8.02 -6.06 17.95
N VAL A 338 -6.70 -5.94 17.75
CA VAL A 338 -5.74 -7.03 17.92
C VAL A 338 -4.80 -6.73 19.09
N PRO A 339 -4.55 -7.70 19.99
CA PRO A 339 -3.57 -7.60 21.07
C PRO A 339 -2.17 -7.26 20.53
N ARG A 340 -1.35 -6.57 21.35
CA ARG A 340 -0.01 -6.08 20.95
C ARG A 340 0.90 -7.19 20.45
N GLY A 341 0.94 -8.31 21.18
CA GLY A 341 1.81 -9.45 20.88
C GLY A 341 1.46 -10.19 19.59
N GLU A 342 0.23 -10.00 19.04
CA GLU A 342 -0.27 -10.69 17.85
C GLU A 342 -0.36 -9.77 16.61
N ARG A 343 0.07 -8.51 16.71
CA ARG A 343 -0.10 -7.54 15.61
C ARG A 343 0.70 -7.88 14.36
N GLY A 344 1.92 -8.38 14.50
CA GLY A 344 2.73 -8.78 13.35
C GLY A 344 2.07 -9.91 12.57
N ARG A 345 1.56 -10.93 13.27
CA ARG A 345 0.78 -12.02 12.69
C ARG A 345 -0.50 -11.52 12.05
N ALA A 346 -1.21 -10.60 12.71
CA ALA A 346 -2.42 -10.02 12.17
C ALA A 346 -2.15 -9.20 10.90
N TYR A 347 -1.15 -8.33 10.88
CA TYR A 347 -0.79 -7.61 9.66
C TYR A 347 -0.32 -8.56 8.55
N GLY A 348 0.44 -9.61 8.88
CA GLY A 348 0.84 -10.63 7.91
C GLY A 348 -0.35 -11.34 7.28
N LEU A 349 -1.34 -11.76 8.10
CA LEU A 349 -2.57 -12.40 7.62
C LEU A 349 -3.46 -11.42 6.83
N TYR A 350 -3.53 -10.16 7.25
CA TYR A 350 -4.20 -9.10 6.50
C TYR A 350 -3.62 -8.99 5.08
N TYR A 351 -2.29 -8.91 4.94
CA TYR A 351 -1.65 -8.80 3.64
C TYR A 351 -1.85 -10.06 2.79
N LEU A 352 -1.81 -11.26 3.40
CA LEU A 352 -2.06 -12.51 2.68
C LEU A 352 -3.48 -12.55 2.11
N VAL A 353 -4.48 -12.27 2.94
CA VAL A 353 -5.90 -12.26 2.53
C VAL A 353 -6.15 -11.18 1.49
N TRP A 354 -5.61 -9.98 1.70
CA TRP A 354 -5.66 -8.89 0.74
C TRP A 354 -5.10 -9.32 -0.62
N GLY A 355 -3.86 -9.86 -0.63
CA GLY A 355 -3.16 -10.20 -1.87
C GLY A 355 -3.87 -11.28 -2.69
N ILE A 356 -4.35 -12.35 -2.03
CA ILE A 356 -5.08 -13.43 -2.70
C ILE A 356 -6.43 -12.91 -3.23
N ALA A 357 -7.16 -12.16 -2.42
CA ALA A 357 -8.46 -11.63 -2.78
C ALA A 357 -8.36 -10.58 -3.90
N TRP A 358 -7.35 -9.70 -3.84
CA TRP A 358 -7.10 -8.70 -4.87
C TRP A 358 -6.67 -9.31 -6.20
N TRP A 359 -5.77 -10.33 -6.17
CA TRP A 359 -5.41 -11.08 -7.36
C TRP A 359 -6.62 -11.78 -7.99
N GLY A 360 -7.40 -12.51 -7.18
CA GLY A 360 -8.62 -13.17 -7.65
C GLY A 360 -9.66 -12.19 -8.18
N GLY A 361 -9.81 -11.03 -7.50
CA GLY A 361 -10.67 -9.93 -7.93
C GLY A 361 -10.23 -9.34 -9.27
N SER A 362 -8.95 -9.09 -9.48
CA SER A 362 -8.40 -8.57 -10.74
C SER A 362 -8.67 -9.52 -11.90
N VAL A 363 -8.48 -10.83 -11.70
CA VAL A 363 -8.80 -11.87 -12.70
C VAL A 363 -10.30 -11.89 -13.00
N LEU A 364 -11.14 -11.88 -11.96
CA LEU A 364 -12.60 -11.88 -12.09
C LEU A 364 -13.10 -10.63 -12.85
N LEU A 365 -12.67 -9.45 -12.43
CA LEU A 365 -13.10 -8.18 -13.03
C LEU A 365 -12.60 -8.07 -14.46
N GLY A 366 -11.38 -8.53 -14.78
CA GLY A 366 -10.88 -8.63 -16.15
C GLY A 366 -11.73 -9.54 -17.03
N ALA A 367 -12.05 -10.75 -16.57
CA ALA A 367 -12.88 -11.70 -17.29
C ALA A 367 -14.33 -11.19 -17.52
N LEU A 368 -14.88 -10.47 -16.55
CA LEU A 368 -16.18 -9.83 -16.68
C LEU A 368 -16.13 -8.64 -17.62
N TYR A 369 -15.03 -7.88 -17.60
CA TYR A 369 -14.81 -6.77 -18.53
C TYR A 369 -14.78 -7.22 -19.99
N ASP A 370 -14.14 -8.34 -20.29
CA ASP A 370 -14.07 -8.90 -21.65
C ASP A 370 -15.45 -9.26 -22.21
N ARG A 371 -16.41 -9.58 -21.33
CA ARG A 371 -17.82 -9.78 -21.73
C ARG A 371 -18.54 -8.46 -21.96
N ALA A 372 -18.48 -7.56 -21.01
CA ALA A 372 -18.89 -6.17 -21.10
C ALA A 372 -18.38 -5.37 -19.89
N PRO A 373 -17.85 -4.14 -20.06
CA PRO A 373 -17.34 -3.31 -18.96
C PRO A 373 -18.33 -3.14 -17.81
N ARG A 374 -19.63 -3.03 -18.09
CA ARG A 374 -20.70 -2.92 -17.10
C ARG A 374 -20.74 -4.08 -16.10
N PHE A 375 -20.42 -5.30 -16.50
CA PHE A 375 -20.43 -6.46 -15.61
C PHE A 375 -19.29 -6.37 -14.58
N ALA A 376 -18.12 -5.92 -15.00
CA ALA A 376 -17.02 -5.65 -14.08
C ALA A 376 -17.39 -4.53 -13.09
N GLY A 377 -18.03 -3.45 -13.56
CA GLY A 377 -18.49 -2.35 -12.73
C GLY A 377 -19.50 -2.80 -11.66
N ILE A 378 -20.51 -3.58 -12.06
CA ILE A 378 -21.53 -4.12 -11.15
C ILE A 378 -20.89 -5.07 -10.12
N ALA A 379 -20.00 -5.97 -10.56
CA ALA A 379 -19.35 -6.93 -9.68
C ALA A 379 -18.44 -6.22 -8.63
N ALA A 380 -17.68 -5.21 -9.06
CA ALA A 380 -16.87 -4.39 -8.18
C ALA A 380 -17.74 -3.67 -7.13
N ALA A 381 -18.82 -3.01 -7.55
CA ALA A 381 -19.74 -2.34 -6.64
C ALA A 381 -20.38 -3.33 -5.65
N ALA A 382 -20.86 -4.47 -6.14
CA ALA A 382 -21.48 -5.50 -5.29
C ALA A 382 -20.50 -6.03 -4.22
N ALA A 383 -19.24 -6.27 -4.58
CA ALA A 383 -18.21 -6.74 -3.64
C ALA A 383 -17.91 -5.67 -2.56
N LEU A 384 -17.80 -4.39 -2.95
CA LEU A 384 -17.59 -3.28 -2.00
C LEU A 384 -18.78 -3.11 -1.06
N LEU A 385 -20.02 -3.14 -1.58
CA LEU A 385 -21.25 -3.05 -0.79
C LEU A 385 -21.36 -4.24 0.21
N ALA A 386 -21.05 -5.46 -0.24
CA ALA A 386 -21.00 -6.62 0.62
C ALA A 386 -19.95 -6.48 1.74
N GLY A 387 -18.76 -6.00 1.41
CA GLY A 387 -17.70 -5.72 2.37
C GLY A 387 -18.11 -4.68 3.42
N ALA A 388 -18.72 -3.58 2.98
CA ALA A 388 -19.27 -2.56 3.87
C ALA A 388 -20.37 -3.13 4.78
N GLY A 389 -21.26 -3.99 4.24
CA GLY A 389 -22.32 -4.66 4.99
C GLY A 389 -21.78 -5.58 6.08
N VAL A 390 -20.75 -6.38 5.77
CA VAL A 390 -20.10 -7.28 6.74
C VAL A 390 -19.52 -6.52 7.91
N ILE A 391 -18.79 -5.41 7.64
CA ILE A 391 -18.18 -4.63 8.72
C ILE A 391 -19.22 -3.85 9.53
N ALA A 392 -20.29 -3.33 8.90
CA ALA A 392 -21.38 -2.67 9.58
C ALA A 392 -22.13 -3.62 10.53
N ALA A 393 -22.39 -4.87 10.08
CA ALA A 393 -23.01 -5.91 10.91
C ALA A 393 -22.13 -6.28 12.11
N SER A 394 -20.79 -6.25 11.98
CA SER A 394 -19.86 -6.49 13.09
C SER A 394 -19.92 -5.42 14.18
N ALA A 395 -20.23 -4.18 13.81
CA ALA A 395 -20.33 -3.08 14.75
C ALA A 395 -21.62 -3.16 15.61
N ARG A 396 -22.74 -3.63 15.02
CA ARG A 396 -24.04 -3.76 15.70
C ARG A 396 -24.11 -4.86 16.77
N ARG A 397 -23.27 -5.88 16.70
CA ARG A 397 -23.24 -6.99 17.68
C ARG A 397 -22.68 -6.59 19.07
N ARG A 398 -22.38 -5.32 19.30
CA ARG A 398 -21.91 -4.75 20.57
C ARG A 398 -22.88 -3.74 21.21
N ALA A 399 -23.94 -3.33 20.51
CA ALA A 399 -25.05 -2.60 21.07
C ALA A 399 -26.12 -3.56 21.61
#